data_2f124a28a1fdbb1cdf77563db93c6b29
#
_entry.id   2f124a28a1fdbb1cdf77563db93c6b29
#
_cell.length_a   1.000
_cell.length_b   1.000
_cell.length_c   1.000
_cell.angle_alpha   90.00
_cell.angle_beta   90.00
_cell.angle_gamma   90.00
#
_symmetry.space_group_name_H-M   'P 1'
#
loop_
_entity.id
_entity.type
_entity.pdbx_description
1 polymer ?
#
loop_
_entity_poly.entity_id
_entity_poly.type
_entity_poly.pdbx_seq_one_letter_code
_entity_poly.pdbx_strand_id
1 'polypeptide(L)'
;MKRVSAVVLITLGLSAAGCAATSGYKQRSDLVSDPSACADKRFEVYFVPDRATLTDAARMAIGMTATQLQGCQIKHVKVTGLADARSGTAAANLSISEQRARAVAEALAGAGLPAPAFDIAAAGADGAVVGGVNDPLRRRTEVLIEVVAPR
;
A
#
# COMPACT_ATOMS: atom_id res chain seq x y z
N MET A 1 64.79 -35.10 -58.91
CA MET A 1 63.38 -35.41 -58.82
C MET A 1 62.93 -35.47 -57.36
N LYS A 2 62.50 -34.39 -56.75
CA LYS A 2 61.97 -34.40 -55.38
C LYS A 2 60.67 -33.50 -55.42
N ARG A 3 59.56 -34.17 -55.26
CA ARG A 3 58.21 -33.48 -55.17
C ARG A 3 58.05 -32.96 -53.76
N VAL A 4 57.84 -31.67 -53.63
CA VAL A 4 57.51 -31.01 -52.38
C VAL A 4 55.99 -30.81 -52.35
N SER A 5 55.29 -31.56 -51.50
CA SER A 5 53.86 -31.37 -51.28
C SER A 5 53.64 -30.26 -50.30
N ALA A 6 52.99 -29.23 -50.71
CA ALA A 6 52.51 -28.14 -49.86
C ALA A 6 51.21 -28.55 -49.12
N VAL A 7 51.28 -28.62 -47.83
CA VAL A 7 50.09 -28.83 -46.96
C VAL A 7 49.52 -27.47 -46.65
N VAL A 8 48.33 -27.20 -47.15
CA VAL A 8 47.53 -25.98 -46.80
C VAL A 8 46.72 -26.33 -45.56
N LEU A 9 47.09 -25.69 -44.42
CA LEU A 9 46.32 -25.72 -43.19
C LEU A 9 45.22 -24.63 -43.24
N ILE A 10 43.99 -25.09 -43.40
CA ILE A 10 42.78 -24.23 -43.28
C ILE A 10 42.42 -24.17 -41.82
N THR A 11 42.70 -23.03 -41.15
CA THR A 11 42.22 -22.75 -39.81
C THR A 11 40.78 -22.25 -39.86
N LEU A 12 39.82 -23.09 -39.46
CA LEU A 12 38.42 -22.69 -39.25
C LEU A 12 38.35 -21.83 -38.00
N GLY A 13 38.18 -20.52 -38.18
CA GLY A 13 37.90 -19.61 -37.07
C GLY A 13 36.45 -19.75 -36.60
N LEU A 14 36.28 -20.33 -35.42
CA LEU A 14 34.96 -20.41 -34.74
C LEU A 14 34.65 -19.05 -34.12
N SER A 15 33.84 -18.20 -34.80
CA SER A 15 33.33 -16.96 -34.25
C SER A 15 32.20 -17.29 -33.28
N ALA A 16 32.51 -17.34 -31.99
CA ALA A 16 31.50 -17.37 -30.94
C ALA A 16 30.81 -15.99 -30.85
N ALA A 17 29.67 -15.83 -31.54
CA ALA A 17 28.77 -14.71 -31.31
C ALA A 17 28.12 -14.89 -29.93
N GLY A 18 28.72 -14.29 -28.91
CA GLY A 18 28.13 -14.20 -27.59
C GLY A 18 26.92 -13.28 -27.64
N CYS A 19 25.71 -13.87 -27.60
CA CYS A 19 24.49 -13.11 -27.28
C CYS A 19 24.62 -12.58 -25.86
N ALA A 20 25.09 -11.35 -25.69
CA ALA A 20 24.89 -10.60 -24.46
C ALA A 20 23.41 -10.25 -24.35
N ALA A 21 22.57 -11.20 -23.91
CA ALA A 21 21.27 -10.90 -23.41
C ALA A 21 21.47 -10.10 -22.10
N THR A 22 21.45 -8.79 -22.18
CA THR A 22 21.26 -7.94 -21.01
C THR A 22 19.87 -8.20 -20.48
N SER A 23 19.72 -9.27 -19.70
CA SER A 23 18.55 -9.50 -18.88
C SER A 23 18.45 -8.31 -17.94
N GLY A 24 17.52 -7.41 -18.22
CA GLY A 24 17.20 -6.30 -17.34
C GLY A 24 16.51 -6.79 -16.07
N TYR A 25 17.16 -7.67 -15.33
CA TYR A 25 16.73 -8.01 -13.97
C TYR A 25 16.99 -6.79 -13.11
N LYS A 26 15.92 -6.08 -12.75
CA LYS A 26 16.01 -5.08 -11.70
C LYS A 26 16.59 -5.74 -10.46
N GLN A 27 17.68 -5.20 -9.95
CA GLN A 27 18.25 -5.68 -8.69
C GLN A 27 17.23 -5.42 -7.58
N ARG A 28 17.28 -6.24 -6.52
CA ARG A 28 16.36 -6.10 -5.38
C ARG A 28 16.43 -4.69 -4.74
N SER A 29 17.60 -4.05 -4.80
CA SER A 29 17.82 -2.65 -4.42
C SER A 29 17.05 -1.66 -5.27
N ASP A 30 16.87 -1.92 -6.57
CA ASP A 30 16.14 -1.04 -7.49
C ASP A 30 14.61 -1.13 -7.28
N LEU A 31 14.14 -2.23 -6.70
CA LEU A 31 12.74 -2.42 -6.35
C LEU A 31 12.38 -1.78 -4.99
N VAL A 32 13.36 -1.54 -4.13
CA VAL A 32 13.17 -1.04 -2.76
C VAL A 32 13.35 0.47 -2.66
N SER A 33 13.98 1.11 -3.64
CA SER A 33 14.38 2.52 -3.55
C SER A 33 13.93 3.38 -4.72
N ASP A 34 12.73 3.14 -5.28
CA ASP A 34 12.13 4.11 -6.19
C ASP A 34 11.49 5.26 -5.36
N PRO A 35 12.17 6.43 -5.24
CA PRO A 35 11.64 7.54 -4.45
C PRO A 35 10.29 8.04 -4.98
N SER A 36 9.97 7.78 -6.25
CA SER A 36 8.69 8.13 -6.86
C SER A 36 7.53 7.28 -6.34
N ALA A 37 7.81 6.11 -5.76
CA ALA A 37 6.80 5.26 -5.11
C ALA A 37 6.37 5.79 -3.74
N CYS A 38 7.18 6.66 -3.10
CA CYS A 38 6.91 7.22 -1.78
C CYS A 38 6.04 8.48 -1.89
N ALA A 39 4.78 8.30 -2.27
CA ALA A 39 3.75 9.33 -2.27
C ALA A 39 2.72 9.08 -1.18
N ASP A 40 2.18 10.15 -0.61
CA ASP A 40 1.12 10.08 0.38
C ASP A 40 -0.04 9.24 -0.13
N LYS A 41 -0.62 8.43 0.76
CA LYS A 41 -1.78 7.61 0.44
C LYS A 41 -3.00 8.11 1.22
N ARG A 42 -4.11 8.22 0.49
CA ARG A 42 -5.42 8.53 1.08
C ARG A 42 -6.42 7.52 0.57
N PHE A 43 -7.16 6.91 1.48
CA PHE A 43 -8.22 5.96 1.14
C PHE A 43 -9.26 5.87 2.26
N GLU A 44 -10.37 5.23 1.95
CA GLU A 44 -11.49 5.04 2.85
C GLU A 44 -11.81 3.56 2.99
N VAL A 45 -12.17 3.16 4.21
CA VAL A 45 -12.62 1.80 4.55
C VAL A 45 -14.06 1.86 4.98
N TYR A 46 -14.95 1.25 4.23
CA TYR A 46 -16.39 1.24 4.49
C TYR A 46 -16.80 0.03 5.35
N PHE A 47 -17.82 0.24 6.18
CA PHE A 47 -18.33 -0.75 7.11
C PHE A 47 -19.81 -1.07 6.88
N VAL A 48 -20.18 -2.30 7.20
CA VAL A 48 -21.58 -2.72 7.31
C VAL A 48 -22.23 -1.96 8.50
N PRO A 49 -23.54 -1.65 8.44
CA PRO A 49 -24.25 -1.05 9.57
C PRO A 49 -23.95 -1.75 10.89
N ASP A 50 -23.74 -0.96 11.94
CA ASP A 50 -23.50 -1.43 13.33
C ASP A 50 -22.33 -2.40 13.50
N ARG A 51 -21.38 -2.38 12.56
CA ARG A 51 -20.16 -3.21 12.59
C ARG A 51 -18.90 -2.37 12.49
N ALA A 52 -17.85 -2.85 13.16
CA ALA A 52 -16.48 -2.35 13.05
C ALA A 52 -15.54 -3.43 12.50
N THR A 53 -16.08 -4.58 12.08
CA THR A 53 -15.29 -5.68 11.50
C THR A 53 -14.91 -5.35 10.07
N LEU A 54 -13.62 -5.46 9.76
CA LEU A 54 -13.12 -5.29 8.39
C LEU A 54 -13.56 -6.45 7.49
N THR A 55 -13.96 -6.11 6.28
CA THR A 55 -14.17 -7.10 5.21
C THR A 55 -12.84 -7.65 4.70
N ASP A 56 -12.85 -8.79 4.03
CA ASP A 56 -11.63 -9.34 3.41
C ASP A 56 -11.09 -8.41 2.32
N ALA A 57 -11.97 -7.77 1.56
CA ALA A 57 -11.58 -6.75 0.57
C ALA A 57 -10.86 -5.57 1.23
N ALA A 58 -11.35 -5.07 2.38
CA ALA A 58 -10.69 -4.01 3.13
C ALA A 58 -9.31 -4.45 3.64
N ARG A 59 -9.20 -5.67 4.18
CA ARG A 59 -7.90 -6.23 4.61
C ARG A 59 -6.90 -6.33 3.46
N MET A 60 -7.34 -6.81 2.29
CA MET A 60 -6.50 -6.86 1.10
C MET A 60 -6.04 -5.49 0.65
N ALA A 61 -6.94 -4.50 0.59
CA ALA A 61 -6.60 -3.12 0.19
C ALA A 61 -5.57 -2.50 1.15
N ILE A 62 -5.72 -2.70 2.46
CA ILE A 62 -4.75 -2.29 3.48
C ILE A 62 -3.40 -2.95 3.24
N GLY A 63 -3.35 -4.27 3.05
CA GLY A 63 -2.12 -5.01 2.77
C GLY A 63 -1.43 -4.56 1.49
N MET A 64 -2.17 -4.32 0.41
CA MET A 64 -1.64 -3.78 -0.84
C MET A 64 -1.05 -2.38 -0.65
N THR A 65 -1.72 -1.51 0.12
CA THR A 65 -1.22 -0.18 0.43
C THR A 65 0.09 -0.26 1.23
N ALA A 66 0.15 -1.12 2.25
CA ALA A 66 1.37 -1.34 3.02
C ALA A 66 2.52 -1.86 2.15
N THR A 67 2.25 -2.78 1.22
CA THR A 67 3.24 -3.27 0.26
C THR A 67 3.77 -2.17 -0.65
N GLN A 68 2.90 -1.28 -1.14
CA GLN A 68 3.32 -0.13 -1.96
C GLN A 68 4.21 0.86 -1.22
N LEU A 69 4.11 0.91 0.11
CA LEU A 69 4.89 1.81 0.96
C LEU A 69 6.15 1.16 1.54
N GLN A 70 6.46 -0.08 1.14
CA GLN A 70 7.70 -0.74 1.56
C GLN A 70 8.92 0.06 1.10
N GLY A 71 9.84 0.30 2.05
CA GLY A 71 11.02 1.10 1.81
C GLY A 71 10.83 2.60 1.98
N CYS A 72 9.59 3.11 2.08
CA CYS A 72 9.31 4.51 2.39
C CYS A 72 9.42 4.79 3.90
N GLN A 73 9.81 5.99 4.25
CA GLN A 73 9.75 6.45 5.63
C GLN A 73 8.34 6.97 5.93
N ILE A 74 7.60 6.25 6.78
CA ILE A 74 6.29 6.69 7.26
C ILE A 74 6.48 7.80 8.29
N LYS A 75 5.90 8.97 8.05
CA LYS A 75 5.94 10.11 8.97
C LYS A 75 4.74 10.13 9.89
N HIS A 76 3.57 9.99 9.30
CA HIS A 76 2.31 10.12 10.03
C HIS A 76 1.23 9.24 9.40
N VAL A 77 0.39 8.66 10.24
CA VAL A 77 -0.77 7.86 9.83
C VAL A 77 -1.98 8.37 10.59
N LYS A 78 -2.81 9.17 9.93
CA LYS A 78 -4.06 9.66 10.50
C LYS A 78 -5.19 8.71 10.15
N VAL A 79 -5.92 8.25 11.16
CA VAL A 79 -7.03 7.30 11.03
C VAL A 79 -8.25 7.89 11.73
N THR A 80 -9.25 8.33 10.97
CA THR A 80 -10.45 8.97 11.51
C THR A 80 -11.67 8.10 11.26
N GLY A 81 -12.25 7.56 12.31
CA GLY A 81 -13.48 6.77 12.26
C GLY A 81 -14.72 7.67 12.23
N LEU A 82 -15.70 7.24 11.47
CA LEU A 82 -16.96 7.95 11.23
C LEU A 82 -18.16 7.01 11.37
N ALA A 83 -19.29 7.55 11.75
CA ALA A 83 -20.57 6.85 11.81
C ALA A 83 -21.64 7.64 11.02
N ASP A 84 -22.67 6.95 10.55
CA ASP A 84 -23.86 7.61 10.03
C ASP A 84 -24.81 7.99 11.18
N ALA A 85 -25.79 8.86 10.91
CA ALA A 85 -26.74 9.33 11.94
C ALA A 85 -27.79 8.27 12.32
N ARG A 86 -27.83 7.12 11.66
CA ARG A 86 -28.82 6.05 11.91
C ARG A 86 -28.40 5.06 12.97
N SER A 87 -27.13 5.08 13.39
CA SER A 87 -26.56 4.09 14.32
C SER A 87 -26.93 4.31 15.79
N GLY A 88 -27.79 5.28 16.12
CA GLY A 88 -28.30 5.48 17.47
C GLY A 88 -27.94 6.81 18.11
N THR A 89 -27.64 6.83 19.43
CA THR A 89 -27.31 8.05 20.18
C THR A 89 -25.93 8.60 19.78
N ALA A 90 -25.65 9.87 20.12
CA ALA A 90 -24.34 10.47 19.92
C ALA A 90 -23.22 9.64 20.57
N ALA A 91 -23.45 9.11 21.77
CA ALA A 91 -22.48 8.25 22.45
C ALA A 91 -22.26 6.92 21.71
N ALA A 92 -23.30 6.29 21.18
CA ALA A 92 -23.19 5.07 20.40
C ALA A 92 -22.44 5.31 19.09
N ASN A 93 -22.72 6.44 18.40
CA ASN A 93 -22.04 6.83 17.17
C ASN A 93 -20.56 7.13 17.40
N LEU A 94 -20.22 7.77 18.52
CA LEU A 94 -18.83 7.99 18.91
C LEU A 94 -18.11 6.65 19.16
N SER A 95 -18.72 5.76 19.94
CA SER A 95 -18.15 4.44 20.26
C SER A 95 -17.91 3.59 19.01
N ILE A 96 -18.90 3.49 18.09
CA ILE A 96 -18.71 2.69 16.87
C ILE A 96 -17.67 3.31 15.94
N SER A 97 -17.57 4.64 15.85
CA SER A 97 -16.55 5.30 15.05
C SER A 97 -15.14 5.06 15.61
N GLU A 98 -14.97 5.07 16.93
CA GLU A 98 -13.71 4.73 17.59
C GLU A 98 -13.30 3.28 17.33
N GLN A 99 -14.23 2.32 17.45
CA GLN A 99 -13.96 0.91 17.15
C GLN A 99 -13.53 0.70 15.70
N ARG A 100 -14.15 1.41 14.74
CA ARG A 100 -13.77 1.38 13.32
C ARG A 100 -12.37 1.91 13.09
N ALA A 101 -12.04 3.06 13.69
CA ALA A 101 -10.71 3.64 13.59
C ALA A 101 -9.64 2.70 14.14
N ARG A 102 -9.88 2.11 15.31
CA ARG A 102 -8.96 1.13 15.93
C ARG A 102 -8.79 -0.11 15.05
N ALA A 103 -9.86 -0.68 14.51
CA ALA A 103 -9.79 -1.87 13.65
C ALA A 103 -8.94 -1.62 12.39
N VAL A 104 -9.04 -0.42 11.79
CA VAL A 104 -8.21 -0.04 10.64
C VAL A 104 -6.75 0.18 11.06
N ALA A 105 -6.51 0.88 12.18
CA ALA A 105 -5.16 1.12 12.68
C ALA A 105 -4.44 -0.19 13.03
N GLU A 106 -5.12 -1.12 13.69
CA GLU A 106 -4.58 -2.46 13.99
C GLU A 106 -4.25 -3.25 12.71
N ALA A 107 -5.11 -3.17 11.69
CA ALA A 107 -4.84 -3.83 10.41
C ALA A 107 -3.64 -3.21 9.67
N LEU A 108 -3.49 -1.88 9.70
CA LEU A 108 -2.33 -1.17 9.14
C LEU A 108 -1.04 -1.55 9.88
N ALA A 109 -1.07 -1.56 11.21
CA ALA A 109 0.07 -1.99 12.03
C ALA A 109 0.43 -3.46 11.77
N GLY A 110 -0.57 -4.34 11.69
CA GLY A 110 -0.38 -5.75 11.32
C GLY A 110 0.16 -5.96 9.90
N ALA A 111 -0.09 -5.03 8.99
CA ALA A 111 0.47 -5.00 7.65
C ALA A 111 1.90 -4.41 7.59
N GLY A 112 2.46 -3.98 8.73
CA GLY A 112 3.84 -3.54 8.85
C GLY A 112 4.06 -2.03 8.91
N LEU A 113 3.01 -1.20 9.03
CA LEU A 113 3.19 0.22 9.29
C LEU A 113 3.59 0.46 10.76
N PRO A 114 4.52 1.39 11.04
CA PRO A 114 5.02 1.61 12.40
C PRO A 114 3.96 2.24 13.31
N ALA A 115 3.59 1.56 14.38
CA ALA A 115 2.56 1.99 15.34
C ALA A 115 2.79 3.38 15.98
N PRO A 116 4.00 3.85 16.26
CA PRO A 116 4.21 5.19 16.86
C PRO A 116 3.79 6.36 15.95
N ALA A 117 3.59 6.13 14.65
CA ALA A 117 3.15 7.15 13.70
C ALA A 117 1.63 7.36 13.66
N PHE A 118 0.83 6.57 14.40
CA PHE A 118 -0.63 6.62 14.34
C PHE A 118 -1.23 7.74 15.18
N ASP A 119 -2.11 8.52 14.56
CA ASP A 119 -3.07 9.43 15.18
C ASP A 119 -4.48 8.90 14.91
N ILE A 120 -5.14 8.43 15.96
CA ILE A 120 -6.44 7.76 15.87
C ILE A 120 -7.50 8.70 16.45
N ALA A 121 -8.49 9.07 15.64
CA ALA A 121 -9.60 9.94 16.01
C ALA A 121 -10.94 9.28 15.71
N ALA A 122 -11.97 9.70 16.45
CA ALA A 122 -13.35 9.32 16.25
C ALA A 122 -14.21 10.58 16.14
N ALA A 123 -14.95 10.72 15.05
CA ALA A 123 -15.80 11.88 14.79
C ALA A 123 -17.31 11.55 14.98
N GLY A 124 -17.64 10.33 15.40
CA GLY A 124 -19.04 9.94 15.57
C GLY A 124 -19.86 10.17 14.30
N ALA A 125 -21.05 10.75 14.45
CA ALA A 125 -21.93 11.09 13.35
C ALA A 125 -21.83 12.55 12.91
N ASP A 126 -20.78 13.28 13.25
CA ASP A 126 -20.59 14.67 12.82
C ASP A 126 -20.60 14.76 11.30
N GLY A 127 -21.44 15.67 10.76
CA GLY A 127 -21.62 15.82 9.32
C GLY A 127 -22.32 14.66 8.61
N ALA A 128 -22.94 13.73 9.35
CA ALA A 128 -23.67 12.61 8.77
C ALA A 128 -25.06 12.98 8.23
N VAL A 129 -25.53 14.20 8.49
CA VAL A 129 -26.80 14.71 7.95
C VAL A 129 -26.50 15.91 7.07
N VAL A 130 -26.86 15.83 5.79
CA VAL A 130 -26.69 16.90 4.83
C VAL A 130 -28.04 17.22 4.24
N GLY A 131 -28.48 18.47 4.38
CA GLY A 131 -29.81 18.89 3.89
C GLY A 131 -30.98 18.12 4.54
N GLY A 132 -30.85 17.65 5.78
CA GLY A 132 -31.86 16.85 6.49
C GLY A 132 -31.86 15.36 6.12
N VAL A 133 -30.97 14.91 5.22
CA VAL A 133 -30.87 13.53 4.78
C VAL A 133 -29.62 12.88 5.39
N ASN A 134 -29.80 11.68 5.97
CA ASN A 134 -28.67 10.90 6.47
C ASN A 134 -27.79 10.38 5.33
N ASP A 135 -26.48 10.59 5.45
CA ASP A 135 -25.48 10.05 4.52
C ASP A 135 -25.00 8.66 5.00
N PRO A 136 -25.41 7.57 4.34
CA PRO A 136 -24.96 6.23 4.69
C PRO A 136 -23.48 5.98 4.40
N LEU A 137 -22.85 6.78 3.53
CA LEU A 137 -21.43 6.66 3.22
C LEU A 137 -20.53 7.14 4.37
N ARG A 138 -21.10 7.78 5.39
CA ARG A 138 -20.38 8.12 6.62
C ARG A 138 -19.98 6.90 7.46
N ARG A 139 -20.50 5.70 7.18
CA ARG A 139 -20.02 4.45 7.81
C ARG A 139 -18.67 4.04 7.27
N ARG A 140 -17.66 4.87 7.50
CA ARG A 140 -16.29 4.66 7.01
C ARG A 140 -15.23 5.06 8.03
N THR A 141 -14.02 4.66 7.74
CA THR A 141 -12.80 5.22 8.33
C THR A 141 -11.98 5.85 7.23
N GLU A 142 -11.58 7.09 7.42
CA GLU A 142 -10.69 7.81 6.53
C GLU A 142 -9.24 7.61 6.98
N VAL A 143 -8.37 7.30 6.04
CA VAL A 143 -6.95 7.07 6.28
C VAL A 143 -6.12 8.02 5.43
N LEU A 144 -5.18 8.71 6.08
CA LEU A 144 -4.12 9.48 5.43
C LEU A 144 -2.78 8.97 5.94
N ILE A 145 -1.93 8.54 5.04
CA ILE A 145 -0.56 8.10 5.33
C ILE A 145 0.40 9.08 4.67
N GLU A 146 1.13 9.83 5.46
CA GLU A 146 2.15 10.76 5.01
C GLU A 146 3.51 10.08 5.00
N VAL A 147 4.19 10.15 3.86
CA VAL A 147 5.45 9.45 3.65
C VAL A 147 6.51 10.36 3.03
N VAL A 148 7.76 9.95 3.18
CA VAL A 148 8.89 10.56 2.46
C VAL A 148 9.78 9.48 1.89
N ALA A 149 10.52 9.83 0.84
CA ALA A 149 11.57 8.98 0.32
C ALA A 149 12.60 8.65 1.41
N PRO A 150 13.13 7.44 1.45
CA PRO A 150 14.25 7.10 2.34
C PRO A 150 15.45 8.01 2.01
N ARG A 151 16.24 8.32 3.04
CA ARG A 151 17.49 9.10 2.89
C ARG A 151 18.62 8.21 2.43
#